data_a826ac76b3bb68db0cf6e094d77b0aeb
#
_entry.id   a826ac76b3bb68db0cf6e094d77b0aeb
#
_cell.length_a   1.000
_cell.length_b   1.000
_cell.length_c   1.000
_cell.angle_alpha   90.00
_cell.angle_beta   90.00
_cell.angle_gamma   90.00
#
_symmetry.space_group_name_H-M   'P 1'
#
loop_
_entity.id
_entity.type
_entity.pdbx_description
1 polymer ?
#
loop_
_entity_poly.entity_id
_entity_poly.type
_entity_poly.pdbx_seq_one_letter_code
_entity_poly.pdbx_strand_id
1 'polypeptide(L)'
;ICRLLEIFKDKGLKVAVLKHDGHDFVPDVPGTDTYCQLQSGAYGTAVFSAGKYMLVKQQPQISEKELAEFFPEADLILLEGFKYSTYPKIEIIRKGNSAESVCNPEKLMAIATNLDAEERDALSVLENVPFFELDNAECIAEFILSDYFR
;
A
#
# COMPACT_ATOMS: atom_id res chain seq x y z
N ILE A 1 -7.18 2.67 -1.53
CA ILE A 1 -6.64 2.62 -0.15
C ILE A 1 -7.48 3.46 0.81
N CYS A 2 -7.70 4.77 0.61
CA CYS A 2 -8.42 5.62 1.57
C CYS A 2 -9.79 5.04 1.99
N ARG A 3 -10.59 4.55 1.02
CA ARG A 3 -11.88 3.94 1.33
C ARG A 3 -11.76 2.64 2.16
N LEU A 4 -10.74 1.82 1.91
CA LEU A 4 -10.43 0.65 2.73
C LEU A 4 -10.09 1.04 4.18
N LEU A 5 -9.29 2.10 4.34
CA LEU A 5 -8.91 2.60 5.68
C LEU A 5 -10.12 3.10 6.48
N GLU A 6 -11.09 3.76 5.83
CA GLU A 6 -12.37 4.15 6.47
C GLU A 6 -13.12 2.91 6.98
N ILE A 7 -13.27 1.89 6.13
CA ILE A 7 -13.97 0.64 6.47
C ILE A 7 -13.26 -0.09 7.62
N PHE A 8 -11.94 -0.22 7.56
CA PHE A 8 -11.19 -0.90 8.62
C PHE A 8 -11.25 -0.14 9.95
N LYS A 9 -11.17 1.20 9.89
CA LYS A 9 -11.35 2.06 11.07
C LYS A 9 -12.72 1.87 11.72
N ASP A 10 -13.79 1.80 10.92
CA ASP A 10 -15.16 1.59 11.42
C ASP A 10 -15.32 0.19 12.06
N LYS A 11 -14.49 -0.77 11.66
CA LYS A 11 -14.37 -2.09 12.29
C LYS A 11 -13.44 -2.11 13.51
N GLY A 12 -12.87 -0.99 13.90
CA GLY A 12 -11.98 -0.84 15.06
C GLY A 12 -10.54 -1.29 14.85
N LEU A 13 -10.12 -1.52 13.61
CA LEU A 13 -8.75 -1.96 13.28
C LEU A 13 -7.77 -0.80 13.18
N LYS A 14 -6.58 -1.00 13.71
CA LYS A 14 -5.43 -0.12 13.50
C LYS A 14 -4.69 -0.57 12.25
N VAL A 15 -4.77 0.24 11.19
CA VAL A 15 -4.12 -0.07 9.91
C VAL A 15 -3.01 0.92 9.62
N ALA A 16 -1.82 0.42 9.35
CA ALA A 16 -0.71 1.20 8.81
C ALA A 16 -0.63 1.03 7.29
N VAL A 17 -0.12 2.05 6.61
CA VAL A 17 0.14 2.00 5.17
C VAL A 17 1.61 2.30 4.92
N LEU A 18 2.29 1.41 4.21
CA LEU A 18 3.62 1.62 3.69
C LEU A 18 3.51 1.85 2.19
N LYS A 19 3.96 3.00 1.72
CA LYS A 19 3.96 3.32 0.30
C LYS A 19 5.38 3.29 -0.25
N HIS A 20 5.59 2.54 -1.32
CA HIS A 20 6.80 2.61 -2.13
C HIS A 20 6.57 3.55 -3.30
N ASP A 21 7.30 4.65 -3.34
CA ASP A 21 7.34 5.52 -4.50
C ASP A 21 8.52 5.11 -5.40
N GLY A 22 8.28 5.00 -6.70
CA GLY A 22 9.31 4.68 -7.67
C GLY A 22 10.26 5.85 -7.98
N HIS A 23 9.95 7.02 -7.44
CA HIS A 23 10.72 8.25 -7.58
C HIS A 23 11.07 8.81 -6.21
N ASP A 24 12.05 9.69 -6.16
CA ASP A 24 12.34 10.43 -4.94
C ASP A 24 11.18 11.37 -4.57
N PHE A 25 10.98 11.59 -3.29
CA PHE A 25 9.87 12.39 -2.79
C PHE A 25 10.37 13.45 -1.80
N VAL A 26 9.65 14.56 -1.72
CA VAL A 26 9.89 15.61 -0.73
C VAL A 26 9.08 15.27 0.53
N PRO A 27 9.74 14.91 1.64
CA PRO A 27 9.04 14.37 2.81
C PRO A 27 8.37 15.43 3.68
N ASP A 28 8.70 16.69 3.51
CA ASP A 28 8.27 17.78 4.38
C ASP A 28 7.82 19.01 3.58
N VAL A 29 7.14 19.93 4.25
CA VAL A 29 6.65 21.18 3.63
C VAL A 29 7.82 22.14 3.43
N PRO A 30 8.06 22.65 2.21
CA PRO A 30 9.08 23.65 1.95
C PRO A 30 8.94 24.87 2.87
N GLY A 31 10.05 25.28 3.51
CA GLY A 31 10.11 26.43 4.41
C GLY A 31 9.88 26.12 5.89
N THR A 32 9.58 24.88 6.26
CA THR A 32 9.62 24.46 7.67
C THR A 32 11.05 24.32 8.17
N ASP A 33 11.27 24.37 9.47
CA ASP A 33 12.59 24.23 10.08
C ASP A 33 13.22 22.88 9.74
N THR A 34 12.47 21.79 9.84
CA THR A 34 12.93 20.44 9.52
C THR A 34 13.26 20.26 8.05
N TYR A 35 12.48 20.88 7.16
CA TYR A 35 12.82 20.96 5.74
C TYR A 35 14.16 21.67 5.52
N CYS A 36 14.33 22.86 6.08
CA CYS A 36 15.56 23.64 5.93
C CYS A 36 16.78 22.89 6.50
N GLN A 37 16.62 22.20 7.62
CA GLN A 37 17.68 21.39 8.23
C GLN A 37 18.10 20.23 7.32
N LEU A 38 17.15 19.50 6.69
CA LEU A 38 17.46 18.47 5.70
C LEU A 38 18.20 19.03 4.49
N GLN A 39 17.73 20.15 3.93
CA GLN A 39 18.38 20.81 2.80
C GLN A 39 19.80 21.31 3.15
N SER A 40 20.05 21.61 4.42
CA SER A 40 21.36 22.02 4.91
C SER A 40 22.31 20.85 5.23
N GLY A 41 21.90 19.62 4.94
CA GLY A 41 22.74 18.42 5.03
C GLY A 41 22.56 17.61 6.32
N ALA A 42 21.48 17.78 7.06
CA ALA A 42 21.18 16.89 8.17
C ALA A 42 20.98 15.44 7.65
N TYR A 43 21.59 14.47 8.32
CA TYR A 43 21.40 13.04 8.04
C TYR A 43 19.94 12.59 8.23
N GLY A 44 19.23 13.23 9.11
CA GLY A 44 17.81 13.02 9.37
C GLY A 44 17.24 14.07 10.27
N THR A 45 15.93 14.17 10.31
CA THR A 45 15.18 15.06 11.18
C THR A 45 14.01 14.34 11.83
N ALA A 46 13.65 14.78 13.02
CA ALA A 46 12.43 14.34 13.67
C ALA A 46 11.69 15.54 14.26
N VAL A 47 10.39 15.58 14.01
CA VAL A 47 9.48 16.52 14.67
C VAL A 47 8.39 15.74 15.38
N PHE A 48 8.06 16.14 16.60
CA PHE A 48 7.07 15.43 17.40
C PHE A 48 6.23 16.38 18.24
N SER A 49 5.05 15.91 18.60
CA SER A 49 4.11 16.55 19.51
C SER A 49 3.51 15.50 20.45
N ALA A 50 2.59 15.89 21.32
CA ALA A 50 1.95 14.96 22.26
C ALA A 50 1.22 13.77 21.59
N GLY A 51 0.78 13.90 20.34
CA GLY A 51 -0.06 12.88 19.69
C GLY A 51 0.51 12.27 18.41
N LYS A 52 1.63 12.79 17.90
CA LYS A 52 2.24 12.30 16.65
C LYS A 52 3.68 12.73 16.51
N TYR A 53 4.42 12.01 15.68
CA TYR A 53 5.75 12.40 15.23
C TYR A 53 5.93 12.13 13.73
N MET A 54 6.88 12.82 13.13
CA MET A 54 7.40 12.54 11.80
C MET A 54 8.91 12.34 11.92
N LEU A 55 9.44 11.31 11.28
CA LEU A 55 10.85 11.01 11.20
C LEU A 55 11.25 10.91 9.73
N VAL A 56 12.25 11.65 9.34
CA VAL A 56 12.90 11.55 8.03
C VAL A 56 14.34 11.17 8.24
N LYS A 57 14.77 10.08 7.61
CA LYS A 57 16.14 9.57 7.70
C LYS A 57 16.63 9.23 6.31
N GLN A 58 17.77 9.80 5.94
CA GLN A 58 18.44 9.45 4.69
C GLN A 58 19.21 8.15 4.88
N GLN A 59 18.88 7.15 4.09
CA GLN A 59 19.62 5.89 4.05
C GLN A 59 19.51 5.24 2.66
N PRO A 60 20.54 4.50 2.22
CA PRO A 60 20.58 3.98 0.85
C PRO A 60 19.51 2.93 0.56
N GLN A 61 19.08 2.19 1.58
CA GLN A 61 18.05 1.15 1.43
C GLN A 61 17.36 0.87 2.77
N ILE A 62 16.07 0.61 2.68
CA ILE A 62 15.24 0.10 3.78
C ILE A 62 14.27 -0.93 3.22
N SER A 63 14.06 -2.03 3.93
CA SER A 63 13.10 -3.06 3.54
C SER A 63 11.70 -2.75 4.07
N GLU A 64 10.69 -3.30 3.40
CA GLU A 64 9.30 -3.23 3.88
C GLU A 64 9.14 -3.88 5.26
N LYS A 65 9.95 -4.90 5.59
CA LYS A 65 9.96 -5.54 6.90
C LYS A 65 10.45 -4.58 7.99
N GLU A 66 11.56 -3.89 7.76
CA GLU A 66 12.09 -2.89 8.71
C GLU A 66 11.11 -1.73 8.89
N LEU A 67 10.42 -1.29 7.80
CA LEU A 67 9.39 -0.27 7.90
C LEU A 67 8.18 -0.74 8.71
N ALA A 68 7.78 -2.00 8.56
CA ALA A 68 6.68 -2.58 9.33
C ALA A 68 6.96 -2.60 10.84
N GLU A 69 8.22 -2.75 11.26
CA GLU A 69 8.63 -2.74 12.67
C GLU A 69 8.38 -1.38 13.37
N PHE A 70 8.15 -0.31 12.62
CA PHE A 70 7.73 0.99 13.20
C PHE A 70 6.26 1.04 13.61
N PHE A 71 5.46 0.02 13.26
CA PHE A 71 4.03 -0.05 13.53
C PHE A 71 3.64 -1.34 14.29
N PRO A 72 4.26 -1.61 15.46
CA PRO A 72 4.07 -2.88 16.18
C PRO A 72 2.63 -3.04 16.72
N GLU A 73 1.87 -1.95 16.84
CA GLU A 73 0.48 -1.97 17.31
C GLU A 73 -0.55 -2.07 16.17
N ALA A 74 -0.10 -2.14 14.91
CA ALA A 74 -1.00 -2.28 13.78
C ALA A 74 -1.56 -3.69 13.68
N ASP A 75 -2.89 -3.80 13.55
CA ASP A 75 -3.57 -5.07 13.30
C ASP A 75 -3.36 -5.51 11.84
N LEU A 76 -3.16 -4.57 10.93
CA LEU A 76 -2.95 -4.80 9.50
C LEU A 76 -1.99 -3.75 8.94
N ILE A 77 -1.09 -4.17 8.05
CA ILE A 77 -0.22 -3.28 7.28
C ILE A 77 -0.53 -3.45 5.79
N LEU A 78 -0.94 -2.36 5.14
CA LEU A 78 -1.14 -2.32 3.70
C LEU A 78 0.12 -1.80 3.00
N LEU A 79 0.58 -2.54 2.01
CA LEU A 79 1.73 -2.17 1.17
C LEU A 79 1.22 -1.60 -0.16
N GLU A 80 1.46 -0.32 -0.45
CA GLU A 80 1.09 0.33 -1.70
C GLU A 80 2.31 0.47 -2.63
N GLY A 81 2.20 -0.02 -3.87
CA GLY A 81 3.24 0.09 -4.88
C GLY A 81 4.29 -1.05 -4.89
N PHE A 82 4.27 -1.95 -3.93
CA PHE A 82 5.23 -3.05 -3.78
C PHE A 82 4.97 -4.24 -4.73
N LYS A 83 4.86 -4.00 -6.03
CA LYS A 83 4.50 -5.03 -7.02
C LYS A 83 5.42 -6.26 -7.05
N TYR A 84 6.69 -6.10 -6.68
CA TYR A 84 7.69 -7.16 -6.67
C TYR A 84 7.93 -7.79 -5.29
N SER A 85 7.25 -7.35 -4.24
CA SER A 85 7.39 -7.96 -2.91
C SER A 85 6.89 -9.40 -2.88
N THR A 86 7.30 -10.14 -1.88
CA THR A 86 6.89 -11.55 -1.68
C THR A 86 5.57 -11.69 -0.92
N TYR A 87 4.98 -10.60 -0.47
CA TYR A 87 3.69 -10.61 0.24
C TYR A 87 2.52 -10.89 -0.69
N PRO A 88 1.44 -11.48 -0.17
CA PRO A 88 0.18 -11.62 -0.90
C PRO A 88 -0.33 -10.27 -1.39
N LYS A 89 -0.96 -10.23 -2.57
CA LYS A 89 -1.38 -8.96 -3.17
C LYS A 89 -2.73 -9.03 -3.88
N ILE A 90 -3.38 -7.89 -3.87
CA ILE A 90 -4.52 -7.59 -4.73
C ILE A 90 -4.01 -6.64 -5.82
N GLU A 91 -4.05 -7.08 -7.06
CA GLU A 91 -3.61 -6.26 -8.18
C GLU A 91 -4.73 -5.34 -8.65
N ILE A 92 -4.38 -4.11 -8.95
CA ILE A 92 -5.30 -3.11 -9.51
C ILE A 92 -5.06 -3.01 -11.02
N ILE A 93 -6.02 -3.47 -11.81
CA ILE A 93 -5.97 -3.37 -13.29
C ILE A 93 -7.08 -2.43 -13.74
N ARG A 94 -6.71 -1.33 -14.40
CA ARG A 94 -7.65 -0.34 -14.91
C ARG A 94 -7.71 -0.38 -16.42
N LYS A 95 -8.93 -0.38 -16.95
CA LYS A 95 -9.18 -0.23 -18.39
C LYS A 95 -8.51 1.03 -18.92
N GLY A 96 -7.74 0.88 -19.99
CA GLY A 96 -7.00 1.95 -20.62
C GLY A 96 -5.67 2.33 -19.98
N ASN A 97 -5.28 1.70 -18.85
CA ASN A 97 -3.99 1.94 -18.20
C ASN A 97 -3.08 0.69 -18.20
N SER A 98 -3.64 -0.47 -17.96
CA SER A 98 -2.92 -1.76 -18.03
C SER A 98 -3.84 -2.83 -18.59
N ALA A 99 -3.32 -3.67 -19.47
CA ALA A 99 -4.03 -4.76 -20.10
C ALA A 99 -3.52 -6.15 -19.66
N GLU A 100 -2.50 -6.19 -18.81
CA GLU A 100 -1.83 -7.41 -18.39
C GLU A 100 -1.56 -7.38 -16.89
N SER A 101 -1.58 -8.54 -16.24
CA SER A 101 -1.12 -8.72 -14.87
C SER A 101 0.41 -8.65 -14.82
N VAL A 102 0.95 -7.88 -13.89
CA VAL A 102 2.40 -7.72 -13.68
C VAL A 102 2.89 -8.34 -12.37
N CYS A 103 1.98 -8.81 -11.54
CA CYS A 103 2.30 -9.44 -10.27
C CYS A 103 2.72 -10.90 -10.44
N ASN A 104 3.54 -11.41 -9.50
CA ASN A 104 3.80 -12.84 -9.44
C ASN A 104 2.49 -13.59 -9.19
N PRO A 105 2.06 -14.50 -10.10
CA PRO A 105 0.80 -15.23 -9.97
C PRO A 105 0.65 -15.99 -8.64
N GLU A 106 1.74 -16.56 -8.10
CA GLU A 106 1.72 -17.29 -6.83
C GLU A 106 1.41 -16.40 -5.60
N LYS A 107 1.53 -15.08 -5.76
CA LYS A 107 1.27 -14.09 -4.70
C LYS A 107 0.00 -13.29 -4.96
N LEU A 108 -0.64 -13.52 -6.09
CA LEU A 108 -1.86 -12.83 -6.49
C LEU A 108 -3.06 -13.47 -5.81
N MET A 109 -3.66 -12.75 -4.87
CA MET A 109 -4.85 -13.20 -4.14
C MET A 109 -6.14 -12.84 -4.86
N ALA A 110 -6.17 -11.67 -5.51
CA ALA A 110 -7.33 -11.15 -6.20
C ALA A 110 -6.92 -10.05 -7.20
N ILE A 111 -7.83 -9.72 -8.09
CA ILE A 111 -7.73 -8.57 -9.00
C ILE A 111 -8.92 -7.64 -8.76
N ALA A 112 -8.65 -6.35 -8.54
CA ALA A 112 -9.67 -5.32 -8.54
C ALA A 112 -9.60 -4.55 -9.87
N THR A 113 -10.70 -4.53 -10.63
CA THR A 113 -10.69 -4.04 -12.01
C THR A 113 -12.05 -3.47 -12.45
N ASN A 114 -12.00 -2.61 -13.46
CA ASN A 114 -13.14 -2.14 -14.23
C ASN A 114 -13.13 -2.67 -15.68
N LEU A 115 -12.37 -3.74 -15.95
CA LEU A 115 -12.41 -4.46 -17.22
C LEU A 115 -13.76 -5.17 -17.38
N ASP A 116 -14.24 -5.29 -18.62
CA ASP A 116 -15.41 -6.11 -18.93
C ASP A 116 -15.06 -7.63 -18.93
N ALA A 117 -16.06 -8.47 -19.14
CA ALA A 117 -15.90 -9.91 -19.04
C ALA A 117 -14.89 -10.46 -20.09
N GLU A 118 -14.95 -9.96 -21.32
CA GLU A 118 -14.05 -10.41 -22.39
C GLU A 118 -12.61 -10.00 -22.10
N GLU A 119 -12.41 -8.80 -21.58
CA GLU A 119 -11.10 -8.28 -21.16
C GLU A 119 -10.54 -9.04 -19.96
N ARG A 120 -11.39 -9.46 -19.00
CA ARG A 120 -10.99 -10.29 -17.85
C ARG A 120 -10.57 -11.69 -18.30
N ASP A 121 -11.32 -12.30 -19.21
CA ASP A 121 -11.02 -13.63 -19.75
C ASP A 121 -9.70 -13.64 -20.56
N ALA A 122 -9.31 -12.50 -21.12
CA ALA A 122 -8.04 -12.35 -21.83
C ALA A 122 -6.83 -12.21 -20.89
N LEU A 123 -7.04 -11.96 -19.58
CA LEU A 123 -5.95 -11.88 -18.63
C LEU A 123 -5.34 -13.25 -18.37
N SER A 124 -4.05 -13.41 -18.62
CA SER A 124 -3.29 -14.62 -18.30
C SER A 124 -3.01 -14.72 -16.80
N VAL A 125 -4.03 -15.03 -16.01
CA VAL A 125 -3.93 -15.24 -14.57
C VAL A 125 -4.21 -16.68 -14.19
N LEU A 126 -3.83 -17.08 -12.98
CA LEU A 126 -4.12 -18.42 -12.48
C LEU A 126 -5.63 -18.64 -12.37
N GLU A 127 -6.08 -19.86 -12.65
CA GLU A 127 -7.44 -20.29 -12.37
C GLU A 127 -7.78 -20.03 -10.90
N ASN A 128 -9.01 -19.57 -10.66
CA ASN A 128 -9.55 -19.26 -9.33
C ASN A 128 -9.07 -17.97 -8.63
N VAL A 129 -8.36 -17.06 -9.32
CA VAL A 129 -8.13 -15.72 -8.78
C VAL A 129 -9.45 -14.92 -8.87
N PRO A 130 -10.04 -14.48 -7.76
CA PRO A 130 -11.28 -13.74 -7.77
C PRO A 130 -11.09 -12.33 -8.33
N PHE A 131 -12.14 -11.86 -9.02
CA PHE A 131 -12.23 -10.49 -9.51
C PHE A 131 -13.19 -9.67 -8.67
N PHE A 132 -12.80 -8.47 -8.32
CA PHE A 132 -13.64 -7.47 -7.67
C PHE A 132 -13.82 -6.25 -8.57
N GLU A 133 -14.98 -5.61 -8.49
CA GLU A 133 -15.17 -4.30 -9.09
C GLU A 133 -14.24 -3.30 -8.43
N LEU A 134 -13.56 -2.48 -9.25
CA LEU A 134 -12.50 -1.55 -8.81
C LEU A 134 -12.94 -0.62 -7.66
N ASP A 135 -14.18 -0.17 -7.67
CA ASP A 135 -14.74 0.78 -6.70
C ASP A 135 -15.49 0.10 -5.55
N ASN A 136 -15.57 -1.23 -5.53
CA ASN A 136 -16.24 -1.98 -4.47
C ASN A 136 -15.28 -2.26 -3.31
N ALA A 137 -14.93 -1.20 -2.57
CA ALA A 137 -14.01 -1.30 -1.44
C ALA A 137 -14.55 -2.17 -0.30
N GLU A 138 -15.89 -2.26 -0.15
CA GLU A 138 -16.55 -3.08 0.85
C GLU A 138 -16.24 -4.57 0.64
N CYS A 139 -16.45 -5.10 -0.57
CA CYS A 139 -16.15 -6.49 -0.89
C CYS A 139 -14.64 -6.80 -0.79
N ILE A 140 -13.80 -5.86 -1.22
CA ILE A 140 -12.35 -6.01 -1.10
C ILE A 140 -11.92 -6.05 0.37
N ALA A 141 -12.48 -5.19 1.22
CA ALA A 141 -12.20 -5.19 2.66
C ALA A 141 -12.64 -6.49 3.33
N GLU A 142 -13.84 -7.00 3.01
CA GLU A 142 -14.33 -8.27 3.53
C GLU A 142 -13.44 -9.45 3.10
N PHE A 143 -13.00 -9.46 1.86
CA PHE A 143 -12.07 -10.47 1.34
C PHE A 143 -10.76 -10.45 2.12
N ILE A 144 -10.13 -9.27 2.31
CA ILE A 144 -8.90 -9.11 3.08
C ILE A 144 -9.10 -9.65 4.51
N LEU A 145 -10.19 -9.25 5.17
CA LEU A 145 -10.46 -9.67 6.54
C LEU A 145 -10.70 -11.18 6.66
N SER A 146 -11.39 -11.77 5.69
CA SER A 146 -11.67 -13.21 5.70
C SER A 146 -10.41 -14.07 5.54
N ASP A 147 -9.38 -13.54 4.91
CA ASP A 147 -8.12 -14.26 4.66
C ASP A 147 -7.09 -14.07 5.76
N TYR A 148 -7.02 -12.88 6.39
CA TYR A 148 -6.03 -12.53 7.40
C TYR A 148 -6.44 -12.82 8.85
N PHE A 149 -7.72 -12.90 9.15
CA PHE A 149 -8.24 -13.11 10.51
C PHE A 149 -8.91 -14.48 10.69
N ARG A 150 -8.50 -15.47 9.90
CA ARG A 150 -8.88 -16.88 10.07
C ARG A 150 -8.12 -17.60 11.15
#